data_2b31bca15385301422402dbcf7aad37a
#
_entry.id   2b31bca15385301422402dbcf7aad37a
#
_cell.length_a   1.000
_cell.length_b   1.000
_cell.length_c   1.000
_cell.angle_alpha   90.00
_cell.angle_beta   90.00
_cell.angle_gamma   90.00
#
_symmetry.space_group_name_H-M   'P 1'
#
loop_
_entity.id
_entity.type
_entity.pdbx_description
1 polymer ?
#
loop_
_entity_poly.entity_id
_entity_poly.type
_entity_poly.pdbx_seq_one_letter_code
_entity_poly.pdbx_strand_id
1 'polypeptide(L)'
;PASLIARCFIAAHDSDSGVERWRVYTAAGADDPGGVTWGDLPTAKRVHVSPWGLPGSYDPELDLLYWGIAVPLPYTRIARRGTWDVGDRTPCELYSNSTLAIEPDTGEINWYYQYLPCDDWDQDFVQERTLIDTVVNPDPKAVRWINPTLRGTAEERKGVGVMGEPGGL
;
A
#
# COMPACT_ATOMS: atom_id res chain seq x y z
N PRO A 1 25.19 -4.48 17.80
CA PRO A 1 23.80 -4.46 18.14
C PRO A 1 22.99 -4.66 16.85
N ALA A 2 22.20 -5.76 16.81
CA ALA A 2 21.29 -5.97 15.71
C ALA A 2 20.36 -4.75 15.64
N SER A 3 20.24 -4.16 14.47
CA SER A 3 19.31 -3.07 14.23
C SER A 3 17.92 -3.54 14.66
N LEU A 4 17.31 -2.85 15.61
CA LEU A 4 15.92 -3.08 16.04
C LEU A 4 14.90 -2.68 14.94
N ILE A 5 15.40 -2.28 13.78
CA ILE A 5 14.62 -1.81 12.66
C ILE A 5 14.47 -2.98 11.69
N ALA A 6 13.34 -3.66 11.77
CA ALA A 6 12.96 -4.76 10.87
C ALA A 6 12.02 -4.28 9.77
N ARG A 7 11.97 -5.02 8.67
CA ARG A 7 10.91 -4.87 7.66
C ARG A 7 9.56 -5.15 8.32
N CYS A 8 8.60 -4.26 8.14
CA CYS A 8 7.23 -4.50 8.56
C CYS A 8 6.55 -5.53 7.68
N PHE A 9 5.55 -6.20 8.24
CA PHE A 9 4.83 -7.26 7.55
C PHE A 9 3.40 -7.37 8.05
N ILE A 10 2.57 -8.05 7.28
CA ILE A 10 1.25 -8.56 7.65
C ILE A 10 1.38 -10.08 7.63
N ALA A 11 0.80 -10.75 8.62
CA ALA A 11 0.86 -12.20 8.71
C ALA A 11 -0.48 -12.78 9.15
N ALA A 12 -0.79 -13.98 8.66
CA ALA A 12 -1.90 -14.77 9.16
C ALA A 12 -1.38 -15.93 10.00
N HIS A 13 -2.11 -16.21 11.07
CA HIS A 13 -1.85 -17.32 11.96
C HIS A 13 -3.08 -18.20 12.09
N ASP A 14 -2.84 -19.47 12.19
CA ASP A 14 -3.90 -20.44 12.49
C ASP A 14 -4.50 -20.13 13.88
N SER A 15 -5.82 -20.01 13.97
CA SER A 15 -6.51 -19.59 15.18
C SER A 15 -6.41 -20.57 16.34
N ASP A 16 -6.25 -21.86 16.03
CA ASP A 16 -6.23 -22.92 17.04
C ASP A 16 -4.80 -23.19 17.53
N SER A 17 -3.85 -23.22 16.63
CA SER A 17 -2.45 -23.57 16.93
C SER A 17 -1.51 -22.37 17.09
N GLY A 18 -1.89 -21.20 16.58
CA GLY A 18 -1.02 -20.01 16.52
C GLY A 18 0.11 -20.13 15.49
N VAL A 19 0.13 -21.17 14.69
CA VAL A 19 1.16 -21.36 13.67
C VAL A 19 0.99 -20.35 12.54
N GLU A 20 2.07 -19.67 12.16
CA GLU A 20 2.07 -18.75 11.03
C GLU A 20 1.76 -19.51 9.74
N ARG A 21 0.73 -19.07 9.02
CA ARG A 21 0.29 -19.63 7.73
C ARG A 21 1.03 -18.97 6.57
N TRP A 22 1.10 -17.64 6.60
CA TRP A 22 1.82 -16.85 5.62
C TRP A 22 2.26 -15.51 6.22
N ARG A 23 3.20 -14.89 5.52
CA ARG A 23 3.70 -13.54 5.83
C ARG A 23 3.98 -12.80 4.53
N VAL A 24 3.48 -11.57 4.43
CA VAL A 24 3.80 -10.64 3.35
C VAL A 24 4.50 -9.41 3.91
N TYR A 25 5.65 -9.09 3.35
CA TYR A 25 6.38 -7.88 3.73
C TYR A 25 5.84 -6.66 3.00
N THR A 26 5.63 -5.58 3.74
CA THR A 26 5.09 -4.32 3.21
C THR A 26 6.13 -3.48 2.46
N ALA A 27 7.42 -3.78 2.64
CA ALA A 27 8.51 -3.27 1.81
C ALA A 27 9.06 -4.41 0.94
N ALA A 28 9.00 -4.28 -0.38
CA ALA A 28 9.50 -5.30 -1.29
C ALA A 28 11.01 -5.52 -1.12
N GLY A 29 11.42 -6.78 -0.96
CA GLY A 29 12.82 -7.18 -0.97
C GLY A 29 13.45 -7.06 -2.36
N ALA A 30 14.73 -7.35 -2.49
CA ALA A 30 15.42 -7.20 -3.79
C ALA A 30 14.85 -8.14 -4.85
N ASP A 31 14.50 -9.36 -4.44
CA ASP A 31 14.00 -10.43 -5.31
C ASP A 31 12.46 -10.52 -5.35
N ASP A 32 11.76 -9.70 -4.53
CA ASP A 32 10.30 -9.68 -4.50
C ASP A 32 9.74 -8.89 -5.68
N PRO A 33 8.51 -9.17 -6.12
CA PRO A 33 7.77 -8.28 -7.01
C PRO A 33 7.77 -6.84 -6.44
N GLY A 34 8.14 -5.86 -7.27
CA GLY A 34 8.31 -4.48 -6.83
C GLY A 34 9.68 -4.15 -6.22
N GLY A 35 10.57 -5.12 -6.02
CA GLY A 35 11.91 -4.88 -5.45
C GLY A 35 12.75 -3.89 -6.26
N VAL A 36 12.60 -3.88 -7.57
CA VAL A 36 13.27 -2.95 -8.50
C VAL A 36 12.94 -1.48 -8.23
N THR A 37 11.77 -1.19 -7.66
CA THR A 37 11.32 0.18 -7.35
C THR A 37 12.13 0.85 -6.23
N TRP A 38 12.87 0.05 -5.47
CA TRP A 38 13.79 0.51 -4.44
C TRP A 38 15.19 0.79 -4.97
N GLY A 39 15.47 0.50 -6.24
CA GLY A 39 16.78 0.63 -6.85
C GLY A 39 17.84 -0.18 -6.09
N ASP A 40 18.98 0.45 -5.85
CA ASP A 40 20.15 -0.14 -5.20
C ASP A 40 20.10 -0.12 -3.66
N LEU A 41 18.99 0.40 -3.05
CA LEU A 41 18.86 0.38 -1.61
C LEU A 41 18.81 -1.07 -1.08
N PRO A 42 19.75 -1.47 -0.21
CA PRO A 42 19.78 -2.83 0.30
C PRO A 42 18.49 -3.19 1.07
N THR A 43 18.00 -4.42 0.92
CA THR A 43 16.77 -4.89 1.59
C THR A 43 16.76 -4.62 3.09
N ALA A 44 17.90 -4.76 3.77
CA ALA A 44 18.04 -4.47 5.20
C ALA A 44 17.81 -2.99 5.58
N LYS A 45 17.81 -2.09 4.61
CA LYS A 45 17.52 -0.66 4.79
C LYS A 45 16.11 -0.26 4.33
N ARG A 46 15.32 -1.18 3.79
CA ARG A 46 13.94 -0.97 3.38
C ARG A 46 13.02 -1.22 4.57
N VAL A 47 12.95 -0.27 5.49
CA VAL A 47 12.35 -0.45 6.81
C VAL A 47 11.16 0.48 7.03
N HIS A 48 10.31 0.12 8.00
CA HIS A 48 9.19 0.93 8.48
C HIS A 48 8.15 1.34 7.44
N VAL A 49 7.97 0.56 6.41
CA VAL A 49 6.81 0.65 5.53
C VAL A 49 5.65 -0.02 6.28
N SER A 50 5.12 0.69 7.27
CA SER A 50 4.30 0.12 8.35
C SER A 50 2.80 0.22 8.07
N PRO A 51 1.98 -0.76 8.46
CA PRO A 51 0.53 -0.59 8.57
C PRO A 51 0.10 0.05 9.90
N TRP A 52 1.03 0.56 10.73
CA TRP A 52 0.81 1.17 12.05
C TRP A 52 0.01 0.32 13.05
N GLY A 53 -0.17 -0.96 12.78
CA GLY A 53 -1.02 -1.83 13.59
C GLY A 53 -2.52 -1.51 13.46
N LEU A 54 -2.92 -0.74 12.45
CA LEU A 54 -4.32 -0.51 12.15
C LEU A 54 -4.92 -1.74 11.45
N PRO A 55 -6.22 -2.01 11.63
CA PRO A 55 -6.87 -3.16 11.03
C PRO A 55 -7.00 -3.02 9.51
N GLY A 56 -6.94 -4.14 8.82
CA GLY A 56 -7.38 -4.25 7.44
C GLY A 56 -8.89 -4.41 7.35
N SER A 57 -9.44 -4.24 6.16
CA SER A 57 -10.83 -4.51 5.83
C SER A 57 -10.92 -5.78 4.98
N TYR A 58 -11.89 -6.64 5.28
CA TYR A 58 -12.12 -7.87 4.52
C TYR A 58 -13.41 -7.77 3.70
N ASP A 59 -13.29 -8.07 2.41
CA ASP A 59 -14.41 -8.19 1.49
C ASP A 59 -14.74 -9.67 1.28
N PRO A 60 -15.86 -10.18 1.84
CA PRO A 60 -16.21 -11.60 1.72
C PRO A 60 -16.73 -11.99 0.34
N GLU A 61 -17.11 -11.05 -0.52
CA GLU A 61 -17.57 -11.36 -1.87
C GLU A 61 -16.42 -11.50 -2.86
N LEU A 62 -15.38 -10.69 -2.68
CA LEU A 62 -14.17 -10.76 -3.50
C LEU A 62 -13.11 -11.66 -2.90
N ASP A 63 -13.30 -12.06 -1.64
CA ASP A 63 -12.32 -12.80 -0.83
C ASP A 63 -10.95 -12.10 -0.79
N LEU A 64 -10.96 -10.80 -0.44
CA LEU A 64 -9.77 -9.96 -0.40
C LEU A 64 -9.66 -9.20 0.92
N LEU A 65 -8.44 -9.13 1.44
CA LEU A 65 -8.05 -8.25 2.55
C LEU A 65 -7.46 -6.96 1.99
N TYR A 66 -7.96 -5.81 2.44
CA TYR A 66 -7.41 -4.50 2.08
C TYR A 66 -6.66 -3.90 3.25
N TRP A 67 -5.41 -3.49 3.01
CA TRP A 67 -4.56 -2.92 4.06
C TRP A 67 -3.89 -1.64 3.61
N GLY A 68 -3.91 -0.62 4.49
CA GLY A 68 -3.23 0.65 4.27
C GLY A 68 -1.79 0.61 4.73
N ILE A 69 -0.89 1.19 3.94
CA ILE A 69 0.55 1.17 4.19
C ILE A 69 1.10 2.58 4.21
N ALA A 70 1.94 2.85 5.22
CA ALA A 70 2.59 4.14 5.47
C ALA A 70 3.81 4.41 4.58
N VAL A 71 4.42 5.55 4.85
CA VAL A 71 5.69 6.02 4.30
C VAL A 71 6.87 5.11 4.69
N PRO A 72 7.94 5.05 3.89
CA PRO A 72 9.18 4.41 4.30
C PRO A 72 10.01 5.32 5.23
N LEU A 73 10.74 4.74 6.20
CA LEU A 73 11.62 5.52 7.07
C LEU A 73 13.11 5.32 6.75
N PRO A 74 13.93 6.34 7.02
CA PRO A 74 13.59 7.75 7.29
C PRO A 74 12.71 8.36 6.20
N TYR A 75 11.71 9.19 6.56
CA TYR A 75 10.69 9.64 5.60
C TYR A 75 11.21 10.49 4.43
N THR A 76 12.41 11.08 4.52
CA THR A 76 13.00 11.81 3.38
C THR A 76 13.94 10.92 2.56
N ARG A 77 13.88 11.03 1.24
CA ARG A 77 14.77 10.30 0.32
C ARG A 77 16.26 10.59 0.58
N ILE A 78 16.58 11.84 0.90
CA ILE A 78 17.96 12.20 1.21
C ILE A 78 18.51 11.43 2.42
N ALA A 79 17.67 11.22 3.44
CA ALA A 79 18.07 10.45 4.62
C ALA A 79 18.13 8.93 4.33
N ARG A 80 17.22 8.42 3.49
CA ARG A 80 17.19 7.00 3.10
C ARG A 80 18.31 6.63 2.14
N ARG A 81 18.55 7.48 1.14
CA ARG A 81 19.36 7.15 -0.04
C ARG A 81 20.60 8.03 -0.20
N GLY A 82 20.72 9.12 0.57
CA GLY A 82 21.79 10.11 0.39
C GLY A 82 21.60 11.01 -0.85
N THR A 83 20.47 10.93 -1.53
CA THR A 83 20.15 11.73 -2.71
C THR A 83 18.65 12.01 -2.82
N TRP A 84 18.30 13.15 -3.40
CA TRP A 84 16.93 13.46 -3.81
C TRP A 84 16.59 12.89 -5.21
N ASP A 85 17.62 12.67 -6.01
CA ASP A 85 17.44 12.10 -7.33
C ASP A 85 17.29 10.58 -7.23
N VAL A 86 16.12 10.10 -7.56
CA VAL A 86 15.79 8.67 -7.67
C VAL A 86 15.50 8.25 -9.10
N GLY A 87 15.71 9.16 -10.05
CA GLY A 87 15.32 8.99 -11.44
C GLY A 87 13.79 8.98 -11.63
N ASP A 88 13.36 8.72 -12.84
CA ASP A 88 11.94 8.55 -13.16
C ASP A 88 11.47 7.15 -12.69
N ARG A 89 11.07 7.06 -11.43
CA ARG A 89 10.61 5.82 -10.80
C ARG A 89 9.17 5.96 -10.36
N THR A 90 8.28 5.48 -11.19
CA THR A 90 6.87 5.32 -10.85
C THR A 90 6.43 3.93 -11.31
N PRO A 91 6.06 3.03 -10.40
CA PRO A 91 6.00 3.15 -8.94
C PRO A 91 7.37 3.29 -8.25
N CYS A 92 7.36 3.80 -7.01
CA CYS A 92 8.57 4.07 -6.24
C CYS A 92 8.46 3.52 -4.82
N GLU A 93 9.49 2.76 -4.40
CA GLU A 93 9.60 2.24 -3.04
C GLU A 93 8.37 1.43 -2.59
N LEU A 94 7.98 0.44 -3.44
CA LEU A 94 6.83 -0.41 -3.14
C LEU A 94 7.06 -1.26 -1.87
N TYR A 95 6.04 -1.35 -1.01
CA TYR A 95 4.66 -0.88 -1.22
C TYR A 95 4.32 0.31 -0.32
N SER A 96 5.22 1.27 -0.15
CA SER A 96 4.93 2.47 0.64
C SER A 96 3.72 3.25 0.09
N ASN A 97 3.02 3.95 0.99
CA ASN A 97 1.90 4.83 0.65
C ASN A 97 0.86 4.17 -0.25
N SER A 98 0.49 2.94 0.06
CA SER A 98 -0.37 2.11 -0.80
C SER A 98 -1.56 1.53 -0.05
N THR A 99 -2.59 1.17 -0.80
CA THR A 99 -3.50 0.09 -0.43
C THR A 99 -2.98 -1.20 -1.05
N LEU A 100 -2.91 -2.25 -0.23
CA LEU A 100 -2.69 -3.61 -0.69
C LEU A 100 -4.01 -4.36 -0.67
N ALA A 101 -4.29 -5.14 -1.71
CA ALA A 101 -5.30 -6.17 -1.72
C ALA A 101 -4.60 -7.53 -1.66
N ILE A 102 -4.88 -8.29 -0.62
CA ILE A 102 -4.15 -9.51 -0.26
C ILE A 102 -5.12 -10.67 -0.24
N GLU A 103 -4.73 -11.78 -0.86
CA GLU A 103 -5.44 -13.06 -0.78
C GLU A 103 -5.37 -13.61 0.66
N PRO A 104 -6.50 -13.87 1.33
CA PRO A 104 -6.52 -14.29 2.73
C PRO A 104 -5.83 -15.63 2.99
N ASP A 105 -5.90 -16.56 2.04
CA ASP A 105 -5.38 -17.91 2.19
C ASP A 105 -3.87 -18.02 1.98
N THR A 106 -3.32 -17.16 1.11
CA THR A 106 -1.92 -17.28 0.64
C THR A 106 -1.03 -16.13 1.08
N GLY A 107 -1.61 -14.94 1.37
CA GLY A 107 -0.87 -13.72 1.59
C GLY A 107 -0.33 -13.08 0.30
N GLU A 108 -0.69 -13.59 -0.88
CA GLU A 108 -0.28 -12.97 -2.14
C GLU A 108 -0.95 -11.62 -2.32
N ILE A 109 -0.15 -10.63 -2.79
CA ILE A 109 -0.68 -9.32 -3.16
C ILE A 109 -1.33 -9.45 -4.54
N ASN A 110 -2.66 -9.49 -4.56
CA ASN A 110 -3.46 -9.57 -5.80
C ASN A 110 -3.31 -8.29 -6.63
N TRP A 111 -3.43 -7.13 -5.96
CA TRP A 111 -3.14 -5.83 -6.55
C TRP A 111 -2.75 -4.82 -5.47
N TYR A 112 -2.22 -3.69 -5.91
CA TYR A 112 -1.93 -2.54 -5.06
C TYR A 112 -2.28 -1.24 -5.80
N TYR A 113 -2.52 -0.19 -5.02
CA TYR A 113 -2.59 1.17 -5.54
C TYR A 113 -1.71 2.09 -4.70
N GLN A 114 -0.69 2.67 -5.31
CA GLN A 114 0.23 3.59 -4.64
C GLN A 114 -0.26 5.03 -4.84
N TYR A 115 -0.60 5.69 -3.72
CA TYR A 115 -1.14 7.06 -3.71
C TYR A 115 -0.06 8.10 -3.95
N LEU A 116 1.10 7.94 -3.31
CA LEU A 116 2.21 8.88 -3.36
C LEU A 116 3.54 8.14 -3.54
N PRO A 117 4.01 7.97 -4.80
CA PRO A 117 5.33 7.42 -5.06
C PRO A 117 6.45 8.32 -4.53
N CYS A 118 7.50 7.73 -3.95
CA CYS A 118 8.69 8.46 -3.46
C CYS A 118 8.35 9.58 -2.45
N ASP A 119 7.50 9.31 -1.49
CA ASP A 119 7.10 10.29 -0.47
C ASP A 119 8.28 10.83 0.34
N ASP A 120 8.28 12.15 0.55
CA ASP A 120 9.24 12.90 1.35
C ASP A 120 8.58 13.79 2.41
N TRP A 121 7.26 13.68 2.59
CA TRP A 121 6.48 14.56 3.45
C TRP A 121 5.87 13.86 4.65
N ASP A 122 6.17 12.57 4.83
CA ASP A 122 5.59 11.77 5.93
C ASP A 122 4.06 11.68 5.83
N GLN A 123 3.57 11.41 4.63
CA GLN A 123 2.15 11.21 4.40
C GLN A 123 1.79 9.74 4.51
N ASP A 124 0.97 9.41 5.48
CA ASP A 124 0.60 8.04 5.78
C ASP A 124 -0.77 7.67 5.24
N PHE A 125 -0.84 6.57 4.51
CA PHE A 125 -2.07 6.02 3.94
C PHE A 125 -2.48 4.73 4.66
N VAL A 126 -2.46 4.76 6.00
CA VAL A 126 -2.66 3.59 6.87
C VAL A 126 -4.10 3.38 7.33
N GLN A 127 -4.97 4.36 7.13
CA GLN A 127 -6.34 4.33 7.63
C GLN A 127 -7.10 3.12 7.10
N GLU A 128 -8.10 2.72 7.86
CA GLU A 128 -8.99 1.63 7.48
C GLU A 128 -9.67 1.88 6.13
N ARG A 129 -9.84 0.84 5.36
CA ARG A 129 -10.48 0.91 4.04
C ARG A 129 -11.98 0.73 4.17
N THR A 130 -12.74 1.76 3.81
CA THR A 130 -14.20 1.66 3.74
C THR A 130 -14.61 0.93 2.47
N LEU A 131 -15.33 -0.16 2.60
CA LEU A 131 -15.87 -0.90 1.47
C LEU A 131 -17.21 -0.29 1.06
N ILE A 132 -17.38 -0.04 -0.24
CA ILE A 132 -18.55 0.65 -0.78
C ILE A 132 -19.03 -0.07 -2.04
N ASP A 133 -20.31 -0.41 -2.07
CA ASP A 133 -20.98 -0.82 -3.29
C ASP A 133 -21.80 0.36 -3.80
N THR A 134 -21.46 0.88 -4.96
CA THR A 134 -22.12 2.06 -5.51
C THR A 134 -22.00 2.14 -7.02
N VAL A 135 -22.93 2.86 -7.62
CA VAL A 135 -22.84 3.23 -9.03
C VAL A 135 -21.85 4.38 -9.18
N VAL A 136 -20.71 4.11 -9.82
CA VAL A 136 -19.68 5.12 -10.09
C VAL A 136 -20.07 5.90 -11.35
N ASN A 137 -20.65 7.07 -11.16
CA ASN A 137 -21.02 7.98 -12.25
C ASN A 137 -20.55 9.41 -11.93
N PRO A 138 -19.24 9.68 -12.02
CA PRO A 138 -18.69 10.98 -11.65
C PRO A 138 -19.16 12.07 -12.62
N ASP A 139 -19.63 13.19 -12.04
CA ASP A 139 -19.99 14.39 -12.83
C ASP A 139 -18.73 14.99 -13.46
N PRO A 140 -18.62 15.04 -14.81
CA PRO A 140 -17.44 15.60 -15.47
C PRO A 140 -17.22 17.09 -15.23
N LYS A 141 -18.20 17.80 -14.66
CA LYS A 141 -18.06 19.21 -14.25
C LYS A 141 -17.51 19.34 -12.82
N ALA A 142 -17.75 18.33 -11.98
CA ALA A 142 -17.31 18.34 -10.59
C ALA A 142 -15.92 17.71 -10.39
N VAL A 143 -15.49 16.81 -11.28
CA VAL A 143 -14.20 16.13 -11.17
C VAL A 143 -13.24 16.58 -12.28
N ARG A 144 -12.02 16.90 -11.88
CA ARG A 144 -11.00 17.39 -12.80
C ARG A 144 -10.50 16.33 -13.78
N TRP A 145 -10.46 15.08 -13.33
CA TRP A 145 -10.02 13.96 -14.13
C TRP A 145 -10.84 12.72 -13.80
N ILE A 146 -11.26 12.00 -14.81
CA ILE A 146 -11.97 10.72 -14.70
C ILE A 146 -11.19 9.68 -15.48
N ASN A 147 -10.89 8.56 -14.85
CA ASN A 147 -10.29 7.44 -15.56
C ASN A 147 -11.13 7.09 -16.80
N PRO A 148 -10.52 7.04 -17.99
CA PRO A 148 -11.25 6.76 -19.24
C PRO A 148 -12.08 5.48 -19.20
N THR A 149 -11.68 4.48 -18.43
CA THR A 149 -12.43 3.21 -18.29
C THR A 149 -13.74 3.37 -17.51
N LEU A 150 -13.89 4.48 -16.75
CA LEU A 150 -15.10 4.79 -15.98
C LEU A 150 -16.05 5.74 -16.71
N ARG A 151 -15.63 6.29 -17.85
CA ARG A 151 -16.46 7.23 -18.61
C ARG A 151 -17.63 6.51 -19.27
N GLY A 152 -18.83 6.98 -18.98
CA GLY A 152 -20.07 6.48 -19.61
C GLY A 152 -20.54 5.11 -19.10
N THR A 153 -19.97 4.59 -18.02
CA THR A 153 -20.45 3.39 -17.38
C THR A 153 -21.22 3.76 -16.11
N ALA A 154 -22.53 3.53 -16.10
CA ALA A 154 -23.36 3.65 -14.89
C ALA A 154 -23.55 2.26 -14.27
N GLU A 155 -22.45 1.55 -14.06
CA GLU A 155 -22.48 0.21 -13.46
C GLU A 155 -22.18 0.32 -11.96
N GLU A 156 -22.85 -0.53 -11.18
CA GLU A 156 -22.49 -0.73 -9.78
C GLU A 156 -21.08 -1.32 -9.69
N ARG A 157 -20.26 -0.72 -8.86
CA ARG A 157 -18.87 -1.16 -8.65
C ARG A 157 -18.58 -1.20 -7.17
N LYS A 158 -17.79 -2.19 -6.81
CA LYS A 158 -17.16 -2.21 -5.50
C LYS A 158 -16.04 -1.19 -5.46
N GLY A 159 -16.05 -0.37 -4.44
CA GLY A 159 -15.06 0.66 -4.19
C GLY A 159 -14.37 0.46 -2.85
N VAL A 160 -13.11 0.85 -2.79
CA VAL A 160 -12.36 0.94 -1.54
C VAL A 160 -12.10 2.41 -1.28
N GLY A 161 -12.81 2.95 -0.29
CA GLY A 161 -12.67 4.34 0.13
C GLY A 161 -11.53 4.53 1.11
N VAL A 162 -10.82 5.65 0.97
CA VAL A 162 -9.79 6.09 1.92
C VAL A 162 -10.25 7.41 2.50
N MET A 163 -10.27 7.51 3.84
CA MET A 163 -10.76 8.70 4.53
C MET A 163 -9.62 9.42 5.24
N GLY A 164 -9.67 10.77 5.18
CA GLY A 164 -9.00 11.62 6.15
C GLY A 164 -7.48 11.63 6.10
N GLU A 165 -6.90 11.45 4.93
CA GLU A 165 -5.44 11.51 4.81
C GLU A 165 -4.91 12.91 5.10
N PRO A 166 -3.83 13.02 5.91
CA PRO A 166 -3.15 14.29 6.12
C PRO A 166 -2.59 14.83 4.80
N GLY A 167 -2.91 16.05 4.47
CA GLY A 167 -2.49 16.67 3.22
C GLY A 167 -3.54 16.61 2.11
N GLY A 168 -4.75 16.21 2.45
CA GLY A 168 -5.91 16.05 1.59
C GLY A 168 -5.86 16.71 0.23
N LEU A 169 -6.00 15.91 -0.77
CA LEU A 169 -6.25 16.35 -2.14
C LEU A 169 -7.73 16.62 -2.33
#